data_4f5343f28b42b54e66a7b8db8b8076dd
#
_entry.id   4f5343f28b42b54e66a7b8db8b8076dd
#
_cell.length_a   1.000
_cell.length_b   1.000
_cell.length_c   1.000
_cell.angle_alpha   90.00
_cell.angle_beta   90.00
_cell.angle_gamma   90.00
#
_symmetry.space_group_name_H-M   'P 1'
#
loop_
_entity.id
_entity.type
_entity.pdbx_description
1 polymer ?
#
loop_
_entity_poly.entity_id
_entity_poly.type
_entity_poly.pdbx_seq_one_letter_code
_entity_poly.pdbx_strand_id
1 'polypeptide(L)'
;THALGGIDCEALNIKTDHGAIVTDSTLKTSVDNIYAIGDVNGKSMLAHTASAEGIVAAENICGRLRAMDYDKIPSAVYTQPEVACVGLTEAQAREKYGTVKVGKFPILANGKAKVEGNENGLIKVIVEPKYNEILGVHLFCIHATDMIAEAVVAMNLEAAAEEITWSVHPHPTVSEVFHEAFHAALDKAIHF
;
A
#
# COMPACT_ATOMS: atom_id res chain seq x y z
N THR A 1 12.65 -7.60 17.64
CA THR A 1 13.64 -8.70 17.67
C THR A 1 13.01 -9.88 16.94
N HIS A 2 13.63 -10.34 15.86
CA HIS A 2 13.15 -11.51 15.13
C HIS A 2 13.38 -12.77 15.97
N ALA A 3 12.35 -13.61 16.10
CA ALA A 3 12.42 -14.83 16.87
C ALA A 3 12.76 -16.01 15.94
N LEU A 4 14.05 -16.36 15.88
CA LEU A 4 14.54 -17.52 15.12
C LEU A 4 14.64 -18.78 15.99
N GLY A 5 13.86 -18.87 17.07
CA GLY A 5 13.93 -19.96 18.03
C GLY A 5 13.81 -21.35 17.37
N GLY A 6 14.80 -22.20 17.58
CA GLY A 6 14.86 -23.55 17.02
C GLY A 6 15.49 -23.68 15.64
N ILE A 7 15.90 -22.57 14.99
CA ILE A 7 16.62 -22.60 13.70
C ILE A 7 18.04 -22.07 13.93
N ASP A 8 19.04 -22.94 13.71
CA ASP A 8 20.44 -22.53 13.71
C ASP A 8 20.83 -22.07 12.31
N CYS A 9 20.66 -20.77 12.06
CA CYS A 9 20.96 -20.16 10.76
C CYS A 9 22.43 -20.28 10.36
N GLU A 10 23.34 -20.24 11.35
CA GLU A 10 24.79 -20.36 11.12
C GLU A 10 25.15 -21.78 10.67
N ALA A 11 24.68 -22.79 11.40
CA ALA A 11 24.90 -24.20 11.03
C ALA A 11 24.30 -24.58 9.67
N LEU A 12 23.20 -23.91 9.28
CA LEU A 12 22.55 -24.10 7.97
C LEU A 12 23.11 -23.19 6.86
N ASN A 13 24.08 -22.33 7.15
CA ASN A 13 24.61 -21.31 6.23
C ASN A 13 23.53 -20.35 5.68
N ILE A 14 22.47 -20.08 6.44
CA ILE A 14 21.45 -19.11 6.09
C ILE A 14 21.98 -17.71 6.46
N LYS A 15 22.05 -16.81 5.49
CA LYS A 15 22.46 -15.43 5.72
C LYS A 15 21.39 -14.67 6.51
N THR A 16 21.85 -13.92 7.53
CA THR A 16 21.01 -13.03 8.31
C THR A 16 21.57 -11.60 8.28
N ASP A 17 20.71 -10.61 8.39
CA ASP A 17 21.04 -9.20 8.53
C ASP A 17 20.21 -8.61 9.67
N HIS A 18 20.86 -7.97 10.66
CA HIS A 18 20.21 -7.44 11.86
C HIS A 18 19.21 -8.41 12.55
N GLY A 19 19.48 -9.72 12.47
CA GLY A 19 18.65 -10.77 13.05
C GLY A 19 17.49 -11.23 12.16
N ALA A 20 17.31 -10.67 10.98
CA ALA A 20 16.34 -11.14 9.98
C ALA A 20 17.01 -12.08 8.96
N ILE A 21 16.27 -13.05 8.42
CA ILE A 21 16.74 -13.92 7.35
C ILE A 21 16.71 -13.13 6.03
N VAL A 22 17.88 -13.03 5.36
CA VAL A 22 17.97 -12.37 4.07
C VAL A 22 17.34 -13.21 2.97
N THR A 23 16.42 -12.60 2.21
CA THR A 23 15.79 -13.22 1.05
C THR A 23 15.86 -12.32 -0.19
N ASP A 24 15.84 -12.93 -1.37
CA ASP A 24 15.62 -12.22 -2.63
C ASP A 24 14.13 -11.82 -2.83
N SER A 25 13.79 -11.31 -4.01
CA SER A 25 12.41 -10.92 -4.34
C SER A 25 11.45 -12.12 -4.52
N THR A 26 11.99 -13.32 -4.68
CA THR A 26 11.24 -14.58 -4.77
C THR A 26 11.07 -15.25 -3.41
N LEU A 27 11.57 -14.60 -2.32
CA LEU A 27 11.59 -15.06 -0.94
C LEU A 27 12.54 -16.23 -0.66
N LYS A 28 13.41 -16.56 -1.62
CA LYS A 28 14.44 -17.57 -1.45
C LYS A 28 15.57 -17.03 -0.58
N THR A 29 16.07 -17.86 0.33
CA THR A 29 17.22 -17.53 1.17
C THR A 29 18.55 -17.74 0.43
N SER A 30 19.68 -17.56 1.13
CA SER A 30 20.99 -17.90 0.61
C SER A 30 21.22 -19.40 0.41
N VAL A 31 20.31 -20.25 0.87
CA VAL A 31 20.40 -21.72 0.79
C VAL A 31 19.31 -22.23 -0.14
N ASP A 32 19.69 -23.11 -1.06
CA ASP A 32 18.74 -23.72 -1.98
C ASP A 32 17.61 -24.45 -1.26
N ASN A 33 16.39 -24.34 -1.79
CA ASN A 33 15.17 -24.96 -1.27
C ASN A 33 14.71 -24.47 0.11
N ILE A 34 15.29 -23.38 0.64
CA ILE A 34 14.85 -22.72 1.86
C ILE A 34 14.30 -21.33 1.52
N TYR A 35 13.08 -21.07 1.95
CA TYR A 35 12.38 -19.78 1.79
C TYR A 35 12.06 -19.21 3.16
N ALA A 36 12.01 -17.90 3.30
CA ALA A 36 11.64 -17.22 4.54
C ALA A 36 10.57 -16.16 4.26
N ILE A 37 9.45 -16.25 4.98
CA ILE A 37 8.28 -15.40 4.82
C ILE A 37 7.86 -14.80 6.17
N GLY A 38 7.15 -13.67 6.12
CA GLY A 38 6.64 -12.97 7.29
C GLY A 38 7.75 -12.26 8.08
N ASP A 39 7.48 -12.00 9.33
CA ASP A 39 8.32 -11.15 10.20
C ASP A 39 9.79 -11.59 10.23
N VAL A 40 10.06 -12.87 10.03
CA VAL A 40 11.39 -13.45 10.09
C VAL A 40 12.34 -12.93 9.00
N ASN A 41 11.82 -12.47 7.85
CA ASN A 41 12.62 -11.88 6.77
C ASN A 41 12.86 -10.37 6.96
N GLY A 42 12.20 -9.74 7.93
CA GLY A 42 12.40 -8.34 8.30
C GLY A 42 11.91 -7.29 7.28
N LYS A 43 11.29 -7.69 6.17
CA LYS A 43 10.87 -6.75 5.11
C LYS A 43 9.58 -6.01 5.45
N SER A 44 8.57 -6.74 5.94
CA SER A 44 7.28 -6.16 6.34
C SER A 44 6.63 -7.00 7.43
N MET A 45 6.44 -6.40 8.61
CA MET A 45 5.86 -7.09 9.78
C MET A 45 4.33 -6.94 9.80
N LEU A 46 3.68 -7.35 8.71
CA LEU A 46 2.23 -7.28 8.52
C LEU A 46 1.68 -8.64 8.11
N ALA A 47 0.61 -9.09 8.76
CA ALA A 47 0.02 -10.40 8.52
C ALA A 47 -0.40 -10.63 7.07
N HIS A 48 -1.00 -9.62 6.44
CA HIS A 48 -1.41 -9.69 5.02
C HIS A 48 -0.19 -9.74 4.08
N THR A 49 0.93 -9.10 4.43
CA THR A 49 2.18 -9.26 3.66
C THR A 49 2.72 -10.67 3.80
N ALA A 50 2.77 -11.22 5.01
CA ALA A 50 3.21 -12.60 5.23
C ALA A 50 2.37 -13.62 4.44
N SER A 51 1.05 -13.39 4.34
CA SER A 51 0.15 -14.24 3.54
C SER A 51 0.47 -14.15 2.04
N ALA A 52 0.70 -12.95 1.52
CA ALA A 52 1.09 -12.75 0.13
C ALA A 52 2.47 -13.37 -0.17
N GLU A 53 3.44 -13.19 0.72
CA GLU A 53 4.76 -13.82 0.64
C GLU A 53 4.65 -15.36 0.62
N GLY A 54 3.74 -15.94 1.42
CA GLY A 54 3.50 -17.38 1.43
C GLY A 54 3.03 -17.89 0.07
N ILE A 55 2.13 -17.16 -0.60
CA ILE A 55 1.67 -17.50 -1.96
C ILE A 55 2.83 -17.40 -2.95
N VAL A 56 3.61 -16.31 -2.91
CA VAL A 56 4.76 -16.13 -3.81
C VAL A 56 5.81 -17.22 -3.61
N ALA A 57 6.14 -17.57 -2.37
CA ALA A 57 7.07 -18.65 -2.07
C ALA A 57 6.57 -20.01 -2.60
N ALA A 58 5.28 -20.33 -2.38
CA ALA A 58 4.68 -21.56 -2.86
C ALA A 58 4.68 -21.65 -4.39
N GLU A 59 4.36 -20.56 -5.09
CA GLU A 59 4.41 -20.52 -6.57
C GLU A 59 5.83 -20.76 -7.09
N ASN A 60 6.84 -20.13 -6.46
CA ASN A 60 8.25 -20.33 -6.83
C ASN A 60 8.71 -21.78 -6.57
N ILE A 61 8.31 -22.39 -5.45
CA ILE A 61 8.58 -23.79 -5.15
C ILE A 61 7.97 -24.72 -6.23
N CYS A 62 6.78 -24.35 -6.75
CA CYS A 62 6.11 -25.07 -7.84
C CYS A 62 6.63 -24.72 -9.24
N GLY A 63 7.71 -23.93 -9.36
CA GLY A 63 8.34 -23.55 -10.63
C GLY A 63 7.61 -22.41 -11.39
N ARG A 64 6.70 -21.69 -10.74
CA ARG A 64 6.05 -20.49 -11.28
C ARG A 64 6.77 -19.26 -10.77
N LEU A 65 7.66 -18.70 -11.58
CA LEU A 65 8.46 -17.53 -11.17
C LEU A 65 7.56 -16.33 -10.85
N ARG A 66 7.57 -15.89 -9.61
CA ARG A 66 6.87 -14.71 -9.12
C ARG A 66 7.73 -13.95 -8.10
N ALA A 67 7.68 -12.61 -8.15
CA ALA A 67 8.36 -11.74 -7.20
C ALA A 67 7.35 -10.97 -6.35
N MET A 68 7.75 -10.63 -5.11
CA MET A 68 7.01 -9.70 -4.27
C MET A 68 7.23 -8.26 -4.76
N ASP A 69 6.14 -7.51 -4.86
CA ASP A 69 6.15 -6.06 -5.06
C ASP A 69 5.76 -5.38 -3.73
N TYR A 70 6.77 -4.96 -2.98
CA TYR A 70 6.57 -4.32 -1.68
C TYR A 70 6.07 -2.88 -1.79
N ASP A 71 6.22 -2.22 -2.96
CA ASP A 71 5.78 -0.84 -3.16
C ASP A 71 4.24 -0.73 -3.20
N LYS A 72 3.54 -1.85 -3.41
CA LYS A 72 2.08 -1.93 -3.48
C LYS A 72 1.44 -2.62 -2.26
N ILE A 73 2.18 -2.80 -1.17
CA ILE A 73 1.66 -3.34 0.08
C ILE A 73 1.01 -2.22 0.90
N PRO A 74 -0.27 -2.34 1.28
CA PRO A 74 -0.91 -1.34 2.12
C PRO A 74 -0.44 -1.45 3.57
N SER A 75 -0.32 -0.30 4.23
CA SER A 75 -0.15 -0.20 5.68
C SER A 75 -1.46 0.29 6.30
N ALA A 76 -1.84 -0.27 7.45
CA ALA A 76 -3.07 0.03 8.15
C ALA A 76 -2.84 0.21 9.66
N VAL A 77 -3.39 1.30 10.22
CA VAL A 77 -3.37 1.60 11.67
C VAL A 77 -4.80 1.82 12.15
N TYR A 78 -5.24 0.99 13.07
CA TYR A 78 -6.63 0.90 13.54
C TYR A 78 -6.93 1.86 14.70
N THR A 79 -6.52 3.12 14.54
CA THR A 79 -6.85 4.20 15.46
C THR A 79 -8.25 4.79 15.14
N GLN A 80 -8.68 5.81 15.90
CA GLN A 80 -9.90 6.56 15.62
C GLN A 80 -9.55 8.07 15.49
N PRO A 81 -9.54 8.63 14.26
CA PRO A 81 -9.73 8.02 12.95
C PRO A 81 -8.62 7.01 12.58
N GLU A 82 -8.92 6.12 11.62
CA GLU A 82 -7.95 5.16 11.08
C GLU A 82 -6.93 5.84 10.16
N VAL A 83 -5.76 5.19 10.01
CA VAL A 83 -4.76 5.59 9.02
C VAL A 83 -4.48 4.43 8.09
N ALA A 84 -4.50 4.66 6.79
CA ALA A 84 -4.08 3.67 5.81
C ALA A 84 -3.30 4.34 4.67
N CYS A 85 -2.31 3.64 4.13
CA CYS A 85 -1.55 4.14 3.00
C CYS A 85 -1.03 3.01 2.13
N VAL A 86 -0.78 3.32 0.86
CA VAL A 86 -0.08 2.46 -0.10
C VAL A 86 0.75 3.32 -1.03
N GLY A 87 1.90 2.79 -1.47
CA GLY A 87 2.81 3.48 -2.39
C GLY A 87 3.67 4.55 -1.74
N LEU A 88 4.14 5.49 -2.55
CA LEU A 88 5.12 6.50 -2.15
C LEU A 88 4.48 7.64 -1.35
N THR A 89 5.20 8.14 -0.37
CA THR A 89 4.92 9.46 0.21
C THR A 89 5.23 10.57 -0.81
N GLU A 90 4.66 11.76 -0.61
CA GLU A 90 4.97 12.91 -1.47
C GLU A 90 6.47 13.22 -1.53
N ALA A 91 7.18 13.10 -0.41
CA ALA A 91 8.62 13.34 -0.34
C ALA A 91 9.39 12.32 -1.20
N GLN A 92 9.09 11.02 -1.05
CA GLN A 92 9.71 9.95 -1.85
C GLN A 92 9.37 10.09 -3.34
N ALA A 93 8.13 10.42 -3.67
CA ALA A 93 7.71 10.63 -5.03
C ALA A 93 8.42 11.82 -5.69
N ARG A 94 8.57 12.94 -4.96
CA ARG A 94 9.34 14.10 -5.43
C ARG A 94 10.83 13.80 -5.59
N GLU A 95 11.42 13.02 -4.70
CA GLU A 95 12.80 12.57 -4.82
C GLU A 95 13.01 11.70 -6.09
N LYS A 96 12.08 10.78 -6.37
CA LYS A 96 12.19 9.84 -7.48
C LYS A 96 11.82 10.44 -8.84
N TYR A 97 10.78 11.28 -8.88
CA TYR A 97 10.18 11.79 -10.12
C TYR A 97 10.37 13.32 -10.33
N GLY A 98 10.89 14.03 -9.33
CA GLY A 98 11.01 15.48 -9.34
C GLY A 98 9.66 16.16 -9.08
N THR A 99 8.96 16.58 -10.13
CA THR A 99 7.59 17.14 -10.02
C THR A 99 6.57 16.02 -9.91
N VAL A 100 5.56 16.19 -9.05
CA VAL A 100 4.40 15.29 -8.93
C VAL A 100 3.13 16.12 -8.77
N LYS A 101 2.00 15.56 -9.17
CA LYS A 101 0.67 16.12 -8.90
C LYS A 101 0.20 15.60 -7.55
N VAL A 102 -0.44 16.44 -6.76
CA VAL A 102 -0.94 16.08 -5.42
C VAL A 102 -2.37 16.57 -5.30
N GLY A 103 -3.29 15.62 -5.09
CA GLY A 103 -4.66 15.93 -4.75
C GLY A 103 -4.92 15.70 -3.26
N LYS A 104 -5.76 16.53 -2.68
CA LYS A 104 -6.18 16.41 -1.28
C LYS A 104 -7.67 16.70 -1.19
N PHE A 105 -8.35 15.97 -0.31
CA PHE A 105 -9.74 16.25 -0.01
C PHE A 105 -9.99 16.09 1.50
N PRO A 106 -10.50 17.13 2.18
CA PRO A 106 -10.80 17.05 3.61
C PRO A 106 -12.06 16.22 3.86
N ILE A 107 -12.03 15.34 4.84
CA ILE A 107 -13.18 14.48 5.18
C ILE A 107 -14.39 15.30 5.64
N LEU A 108 -14.16 16.46 6.23
CA LEU A 108 -15.21 17.41 6.59
C LEU A 108 -16.17 17.77 5.43
N ALA A 109 -15.71 17.70 4.19
CA ALA A 109 -16.53 17.96 3.01
C ALA A 109 -17.35 16.74 2.55
N ASN A 110 -17.12 15.54 3.12
CA ASN A 110 -17.85 14.33 2.75
C ASN A 110 -19.16 14.21 3.53
N GLY A 111 -20.28 14.06 2.81
CA GLY A 111 -21.62 13.99 3.40
C GLY A 111 -21.84 12.77 4.31
N LYS A 112 -21.31 11.59 3.93
CA LYS A 112 -21.47 10.36 4.72
C LYS A 112 -20.68 10.42 6.02
N ALA A 113 -19.46 10.98 5.99
CA ALA A 113 -18.66 11.20 7.19
C ALA A 113 -19.37 12.11 8.21
N LYS A 114 -20.06 13.14 7.72
CA LYS A 114 -20.93 13.99 8.57
C LYS A 114 -22.06 13.22 9.22
N VAL A 115 -22.76 12.40 8.46
CA VAL A 115 -23.85 11.54 8.98
C VAL A 115 -23.35 10.59 10.07
N GLU A 116 -22.13 10.09 9.95
CA GLU A 116 -21.50 9.22 10.94
C GLU A 116 -20.83 9.95 12.10
N GLY A 117 -20.81 11.30 12.09
CA GLY A 117 -20.21 12.11 13.15
C GLY A 117 -18.68 11.99 13.21
N ASN A 118 -18.03 11.66 12.10
CA ASN A 118 -16.58 11.42 12.00
C ASN A 118 -15.96 12.23 10.86
N GLU A 119 -16.00 13.54 11.00
CA GLU A 119 -15.60 14.51 9.98
C GLU A 119 -14.09 14.80 9.96
N ASN A 120 -13.33 14.26 10.93
CA ASN A 120 -11.90 14.51 11.04
C ASN A 120 -11.13 13.66 10.04
N GLY A 121 -10.28 14.33 9.25
CA GLY A 121 -9.39 13.60 8.38
C GLY A 121 -9.14 14.23 7.02
N LEU A 122 -8.36 13.50 6.24
CA LEU A 122 -7.89 13.90 4.93
C LEU A 122 -7.59 12.67 4.09
N ILE A 123 -7.92 12.72 2.82
CA ILE A 123 -7.28 11.88 1.80
C ILE A 123 -6.26 12.69 1.04
N LYS A 124 -5.12 12.07 0.73
CA LYS A 124 -4.06 12.64 -0.09
C LYS A 124 -3.63 11.62 -1.13
N VAL A 125 -3.62 12.00 -2.39
CA VAL A 125 -3.18 11.19 -3.52
C VAL A 125 -1.98 11.84 -4.19
N ILE A 126 -1.04 11.03 -4.66
CA ILE A 126 0.18 11.44 -5.35
C ILE A 126 0.16 10.77 -6.72
N VAL A 127 0.34 11.57 -7.76
CA VAL A 127 0.18 11.17 -9.16
C VAL A 127 1.39 11.62 -9.98
N GLU A 128 1.86 10.75 -10.87
CA GLU A 128 2.94 11.05 -11.82
C GLU A 128 2.46 12.09 -12.84
N PRO A 129 3.27 13.12 -13.20
CA PRO A 129 2.77 14.26 -13.95
C PRO A 129 2.48 14.01 -15.42
N LYS A 130 3.09 12.99 -16.06
CA LYS A 130 3.00 12.76 -17.52
C LYS A 130 1.89 11.80 -17.90
N TYR A 131 1.80 10.66 -17.23
CA TYR A 131 0.85 9.59 -17.55
C TYR A 131 -0.26 9.46 -16.51
N ASN A 132 -0.22 10.30 -15.48
CA ASN A 132 -1.15 10.29 -14.36
C ASN A 132 -1.18 8.96 -13.58
N GLU A 133 -0.08 8.18 -13.60
CA GLU A 133 0.06 6.96 -12.82
C GLU A 133 -0.10 7.26 -11.32
N ILE A 134 -0.80 6.40 -10.60
CA ILE A 134 -1.01 6.53 -9.16
C ILE A 134 0.26 6.07 -8.44
N LEU A 135 0.97 7.01 -7.82
CA LEU A 135 2.22 6.75 -7.09
C LEU A 135 2.01 6.45 -5.61
N GLY A 136 0.96 6.98 -5.01
CA GLY A 136 0.66 6.75 -3.62
C GLY A 136 -0.67 7.35 -3.16
N VAL A 137 -1.28 6.69 -2.19
CA VAL A 137 -2.55 7.10 -1.57
C VAL A 137 -2.43 7.01 -0.06
N HIS A 138 -2.85 8.06 0.63
CA HIS A 138 -2.78 8.18 2.09
C HIS A 138 -4.13 8.64 2.61
N LEU A 139 -4.70 7.87 3.52
CA LEU A 139 -5.98 8.07 4.16
C LEU A 139 -5.79 8.30 5.65
N PHE A 140 -6.42 9.32 6.18
CA PHE A 140 -6.61 9.54 7.61
C PHE A 140 -8.10 9.84 7.81
N CYS A 141 -8.92 8.83 8.06
CA CYS A 141 -10.38 8.98 8.19
C CYS A 141 -11.00 7.69 8.75
N ILE A 142 -12.31 7.72 8.97
CA ILE A 142 -13.09 6.50 9.21
C ILE A 142 -13.02 5.59 7.99
N HIS A 143 -13.04 4.28 8.21
CA HIS A 143 -13.00 3.24 7.16
C HIS A 143 -11.75 3.28 6.26
N ALA A 144 -10.68 4.01 6.67
CA ALA A 144 -9.47 4.13 5.86
C ALA A 144 -8.85 2.75 5.57
N THR A 145 -8.87 1.85 6.54
CA THR A 145 -8.26 0.51 6.42
C THR A 145 -9.02 -0.42 5.48
N ASP A 146 -10.32 -0.24 5.34
CA ASP A 146 -11.13 -0.95 4.34
C ASP A 146 -10.99 -0.32 2.96
N MET A 147 -11.04 1.01 2.91
CA MET A 147 -11.05 1.78 1.67
C MET A 147 -9.72 1.71 0.91
N ILE A 148 -8.58 1.56 1.59
CA ILE A 148 -7.26 1.53 0.92
C ILE A 148 -7.14 0.41 -0.12
N ALA A 149 -7.94 -0.64 -0.03
CA ALA A 149 -7.95 -1.75 -0.97
C ALA A 149 -8.28 -1.30 -2.41
N GLU A 150 -9.09 -0.26 -2.59
CA GLU A 150 -9.38 0.34 -3.90
C GLU A 150 -8.09 0.87 -4.55
N ALA A 151 -7.30 1.63 -3.81
CA ALA A 151 -6.02 2.14 -4.30
C ALA A 151 -5.02 1.00 -4.61
N VAL A 152 -4.97 -0.04 -3.77
CA VAL A 152 -4.11 -1.21 -4.00
C VAL A 152 -4.45 -1.90 -5.32
N VAL A 153 -5.74 -2.12 -5.58
CA VAL A 153 -6.20 -2.74 -6.84
C VAL A 153 -5.86 -1.86 -8.04
N ALA A 154 -6.14 -0.55 -7.96
CA ALA A 154 -5.84 0.40 -9.02
C ALA A 154 -4.34 0.43 -9.33
N MET A 155 -3.47 0.51 -8.33
CA MET A 155 -2.01 0.52 -8.49
C MET A 155 -1.49 -0.82 -9.07
N ASN A 156 -2.06 -1.96 -8.69
CA ASN A 156 -1.67 -3.25 -9.27
C ASN A 156 -2.08 -3.39 -10.75
N LEU A 157 -3.15 -2.70 -11.16
CA LEU A 157 -3.59 -2.63 -12.55
C LEU A 157 -2.87 -1.52 -13.35
N GLU A 158 -1.93 -0.79 -12.72
CA GLU A 158 -1.23 0.34 -13.31
C GLU A 158 -2.21 1.42 -13.83
N ALA A 159 -3.32 1.61 -13.09
CA ALA A 159 -4.34 2.57 -13.44
C ALA A 159 -3.80 4.01 -13.31
N ALA A 160 -4.23 4.87 -14.23
CA ALA A 160 -4.04 6.30 -14.11
C ALA A 160 -5.13 6.93 -13.22
N ALA A 161 -4.93 8.17 -12.79
CA ALA A 161 -5.89 8.90 -11.95
C ALA A 161 -7.27 9.04 -12.62
N GLU A 162 -7.30 9.07 -13.95
CA GLU A 162 -8.53 9.16 -14.74
C GLU A 162 -9.46 7.97 -14.52
N GLU A 163 -8.95 6.75 -14.39
CA GLU A 163 -9.76 5.56 -14.15
C GLU A 163 -10.54 5.68 -12.83
N ILE A 164 -9.92 6.27 -11.81
CA ILE A 164 -10.63 6.53 -10.54
C ILE A 164 -11.66 7.64 -10.72
N THR A 165 -11.34 8.73 -11.45
CA THR A 165 -12.30 9.84 -11.66
C THR A 165 -13.48 9.45 -12.54
N TRP A 166 -13.36 8.44 -13.38
CA TRP A 166 -14.46 7.90 -14.20
C TRP A 166 -15.22 6.77 -13.53
N SER A 167 -14.67 6.19 -12.45
CA SER A 167 -15.33 5.15 -11.67
C SER A 167 -16.46 5.75 -10.85
N VAL A 168 -17.66 5.16 -10.95
CA VAL A 168 -18.83 5.63 -10.18
C VAL A 168 -18.77 5.08 -8.77
N HIS A 169 -18.65 5.97 -7.79
CA HIS A 169 -18.75 5.63 -6.38
C HIS A 169 -20.21 5.71 -5.93
N PRO A 170 -20.69 4.76 -5.10
CA PRO A 170 -22.04 4.82 -4.58
C PRO A 170 -22.22 6.02 -3.63
N HIS A 171 -23.41 6.66 -3.70
CA HIS A 171 -23.78 7.79 -2.86
C HIS A 171 -24.91 7.42 -1.88
N PRO A 172 -24.83 7.78 -0.58
CA PRO A 172 -23.70 8.44 0.08
C PRO A 172 -22.73 7.42 0.68
N THR A 173 -21.42 7.60 0.42
CA THR A 173 -20.36 6.79 1.02
C THR A 173 -19.16 7.63 1.41
N VAL A 174 -18.29 7.10 2.29
CA VAL A 174 -17.02 7.73 2.60
C VAL A 174 -16.05 7.58 1.41
N SER A 175 -16.14 6.50 0.64
CA SER A 175 -15.24 6.23 -0.51
C SER A 175 -15.34 7.27 -1.64
N GLU A 176 -16.40 8.08 -1.71
CA GLU A 176 -16.48 9.22 -2.65
C GLU A 176 -15.30 10.20 -2.52
N VAL A 177 -14.57 10.19 -1.40
CA VAL A 177 -13.37 11.01 -1.21
C VAL A 177 -12.24 10.67 -2.18
N PHE A 178 -12.20 9.42 -2.71
CA PHE A 178 -11.23 9.05 -3.76
C PHE A 178 -11.47 9.85 -5.02
N HIS A 179 -12.70 9.87 -5.50
CA HIS A 179 -13.11 10.62 -6.67
C HIS A 179 -12.70 12.10 -6.57
N GLU A 180 -13.01 12.73 -5.44
CA GLU A 180 -12.69 14.14 -5.19
C GLU A 180 -11.18 14.41 -5.13
N ALA A 181 -10.42 13.57 -4.42
CA ALA A 181 -8.98 13.76 -4.30
C ALA A 181 -8.25 13.55 -5.64
N PHE A 182 -8.67 12.58 -6.45
CA PHE A 182 -8.08 12.39 -7.78
C PHE A 182 -8.47 13.49 -8.75
N HIS A 183 -9.71 14.01 -8.70
CA HIS A 183 -10.09 15.22 -9.44
C HIS A 183 -9.22 16.43 -9.03
N ALA A 184 -8.96 16.61 -7.73
CA ALA A 184 -8.08 17.68 -7.26
C ALA A 184 -6.63 17.51 -7.77
N ALA A 185 -6.11 16.27 -7.86
CA ALA A 185 -4.79 16.02 -8.43
C ALA A 185 -4.69 16.35 -9.92
N LEU A 186 -5.82 16.29 -10.64
CA LEU A 186 -5.91 16.63 -12.08
C LEU A 186 -6.33 18.07 -12.34
N ASP A 187 -6.35 18.95 -11.33
CA ASP A 187 -6.83 20.34 -11.41
C ASP A 187 -8.29 20.44 -11.87
N LYS A 188 -9.13 19.45 -11.52
CA LYS A 188 -10.54 19.33 -11.91
C LYS A 188 -11.46 19.16 -10.69
N ALA A 189 -11.06 19.70 -9.52
CA ALA A 189 -11.86 19.63 -8.30
C ALA A 189 -13.30 20.11 -8.55
N ILE A 190 -14.29 19.36 -8.00
CA ILE A 190 -15.71 19.64 -8.20
C ILE A 190 -16.30 20.33 -6.96
N HIS A 191 -16.03 19.81 -5.76
CA HIS A 191 -16.67 20.26 -4.54
C HIS A 191 -15.75 20.98 -3.56
N PHE A 192 -14.44 21.03 -3.79
CA PHE A 192 -13.49 21.66 -2.86
C PHE A 192 -12.24 22.21 -3.56
#